data_0bd0dbd43f435d6a6a6b8c3ac3ff9cb7
#
_entry.id   0bd0dbd43f435d6a6a6b8c3ac3ff9cb7
#
_cell.length_a   1.000
_cell.length_b   1.000
_cell.length_c   1.000
_cell.angle_alpha   90.00
_cell.angle_beta   90.00
_cell.angle_gamma   90.00
#
_symmetry.space_group_name_H-M   'P 1'
#
loop_
_entity.id
_entity.type
_entity.pdbx_description
1 polymer ?
#
loop_
_entity_poly.entity_id
_entity_poly.type
_entity_poly.pdbx_seq_one_letter_code
_entity_poly.pdbx_strand_id
1 'polypeptide(L)'
;MFNAMMRYRLTAIWKTLAMVAVGFFGGMVVVALIFIKKGIDFGNFGLTIVTGFLFLSQITLIVQSFTTTRKAFNFAILNGIPRKISFLTQLVSLFSSQLVTFAILYPIAIHNQIFAGIKINLLDPHITVAFILVVWTFIAQGLAISSFLTLFERKAWVFLFTVWLIIATIYERYITPVITRMIPDWTDYFFVNFEQVNVVSAIKIAFNQPTFWISTLTSIVAPLIIAGICQHFMQTRRITFSLKKFAR
;
A
#
# COMPACT_ATOMS: atom_id res chain seq x y z
N MET A 1 -0.61 4.80 -27.32
CA MET A 1 -0.84 3.61 -26.46
C MET A 1 -0.66 3.89 -24.98
N PHE A 2 0.46 4.49 -24.53
CA PHE A 2 0.69 4.84 -23.11
C PHE A 2 -0.44 5.69 -22.53
N ASN A 3 -0.80 6.81 -23.16
CA ASN A 3 -1.85 7.70 -22.68
C ASN A 3 -3.24 7.05 -22.59
N ALA A 4 -3.59 6.17 -23.52
CA ALA A 4 -4.86 5.46 -23.48
C ALA A 4 -4.91 4.48 -22.30
N MET A 5 -3.82 3.72 -22.10
CA MET A 5 -3.71 2.79 -20.97
C MET A 5 -3.67 3.54 -19.63
N MET A 6 -2.97 4.66 -19.57
CA MET A 6 -2.91 5.52 -18.39
C MET A 6 -4.29 6.06 -18.02
N ARG A 7 -5.04 6.59 -18.99
CA ARG A 7 -6.44 7.05 -18.78
C ARG A 7 -7.33 5.93 -18.26
N TYR A 8 -7.27 4.75 -18.88
CA TYR A 8 -8.05 3.60 -18.42
C TYR A 8 -7.77 3.26 -16.96
N ARG A 9 -6.50 3.20 -16.58
CA ARG A 9 -6.09 2.85 -15.20
C ARG A 9 -6.47 3.94 -14.20
N LEU A 10 -6.18 5.19 -14.51
CA LEU A 10 -6.57 6.32 -13.65
C LEU A 10 -8.08 6.37 -13.44
N THR A 11 -8.87 6.22 -14.52
CA THR A 11 -10.33 6.18 -14.40
C THR A 11 -10.79 5.04 -13.49
N ALA A 12 -10.20 3.84 -13.61
CA ALA A 12 -10.54 2.71 -12.76
C ALA A 12 -10.18 2.96 -11.29
N ILE A 13 -9.00 3.54 -11.02
CA ILE A 13 -8.55 3.88 -9.67
C ILE A 13 -9.49 4.93 -9.05
N TRP A 14 -9.71 6.04 -9.75
CA TRP A 14 -10.53 7.14 -9.25
C TRP A 14 -12.00 6.73 -9.08
N LYS A 15 -12.54 5.89 -9.97
CA LYS A 15 -13.89 5.33 -9.80
C LYS A 15 -13.99 4.49 -8.52
N THR A 16 -12.99 3.68 -8.21
CA THR A 16 -12.97 2.90 -6.98
C THR A 16 -12.84 3.81 -5.76
N LEU A 17 -11.95 4.79 -5.79
CA LEU A 17 -11.81 5.77 -4.71
C LEU A 17 -13.11 6.55 -4.48
N ALA A 18 -13.80 6.97 -5.55
CA ALA A 18 -15.09 7.64 -5.45
C ALA A 18 -16.16 6.76 -4.82
N MET A 19 -16.23 5.47 -5.21
CA MET A 19 -17.16 4.52 -4.58
C MET A 19 -16.87 4.31 -3.09
N VAL A 20 -15.59 4.19 -2.73
CA VAL A 20 -15.16 4.08 -1.33
C VAL A 20 -15.48 5.36 -0.57
N ALA A 21 -15.29 6.54 -1.18
CA ALA A 21 -15.65 7.82 -0.59
C ALA A 21 -17.15 7.90 -0.30
N VAL A 22 -17.99 7.58 -1.29
CA VAL A 22 -19.46 7.60 -1.13
C VAL A 22 -19.89 6.63 -0.02
N GLY A 23 -19.35 5.42 0.00
CA GLY A 23 -19.66 4.43 1.05
C GLY A 23 -19.21 4.89 2.43
N PHE A 24 -18.01 5.44 2.55
CA PHE A 24 -17.44 5.91 3.81
C PHE A 24 -18.21 7.12 4.34
N PHE A 25 -18.39 8.18 3.55
CA PHE A 25 -19.11 9.37 3.97
C PHE A 25 -20.59 9.07 4.23
N GLY A 26 -21.23 8.25 3.38
CA GLY A 26 -22.60 7.80 3.61
C GLY A 26 -22.76 7.02 4.91
N GLY A 27 -21.86 6.09 5.20
CA GLY A 27 -21.83 5.36 6.48
C GLY A 27 -21.62 6.29 7.66
N MET A 28 -20.72 7.26 7.56
CA MET A 28 -20.47 8.23 8.64
C MET A 28 -21.65 9.18 8.87
N VAL A 29 -22.40 9.55 7.84
CA VAL A 29 -23.66 10.30 7.99
C VAL A 29 -24.69 9.49 8.79
N VAL A 30 -24.84 8.19 8.49
CA VAL A 30 -25.75 7.31 9.24
C VAL A 30 -25.31 7.21 10.71
N VAL A 31 -24.01 7.03 10.96
CA VAL A 31 -23.46 7.01 12.32
C VAL A 31 -23.74 8.35 13.02
N ALA A 32 -23.50 9.48 12.35
CA ALA A 32 -23.79 10.79 12.92
C ALA A 32 -25.26 10.94 13.30
N LEU A 33 -26.19 10.53 12.43
CA LEU A 33 -27.63 10.59 12.72
C LEU A 33 -28.04 9.75 13.94
N ILE A 34 -27.39 8.61 14.16
CA ILE A 34 -27.62 7.77 15.35
C ILE A 34 -27.08 8.45 16.62
N PHE A 35 -25.94 9.12 16.53
CA PHE A 35 -25.24 9.71 17.68
C PHE A 35 -25.59 11.19 17.95
N ILE A 36 -26.29 11.88 17.04
CA ILE A 36 -26.79 13.27 17.22
C ILE A 36 -27.54 13.44 18.57
N LYS A 37 -28.28 12.41 18.99
CA LYS A 37 -28.97 12.41 20.27
C LYS A 37 -28.06 12.51 21.49
N LYS A 38 -26.76 12.38 21.35
CA LYS A 38 -25.75 12.35 22.44
C LYS A 38 -24.88 13.62 22.52
N GLY A 39 -25.18 14.70 21.77
CA GLY A 39 -24.49 15.99 21.92
C GLY A 39 -23.06 16.01 21.39
N ILE A 40 -22.78 15.30 20.28
CA ILE A 40 -21.46 15.28 19.65
C ILE A 40 -21.19 16.63 18.96
N ASP A 41 -20.00 17.19 19.21
CA ASP A 41 -19.51 18.38 18.52
C ASP A 41 -19.20 18.08 17.05
N PHE A 42 -20.02 18.63 16.16
CA PHE A 42 -19.95 18.40 14.71
C PHE A 42 -18.66 18.93 14.06
N GLY A 43 -18.04 19.98 14.61
CA GLY A 43 -16.82 20.56 14.05
C GLY A 43 -15.65 19.56 14.09
N ASN A 44 -15.41 19.00 15.24
CA ASN A 44 -14.35 18.00 15.44
C ASN A 44 -14.66 16.68 14.73
N PHE A 45 -15.93 16.29 14.65
CA PHE A 45 -16.38 15.08 13.97
C PHE A 45 -16.08 15.13 12.46
N GLY A 46 -16.35 16.26 11.79
CA GLY A 46 -16.08 16.43 10.37
C GLY A 46 -14.59 16.28 10.02
N LEU A 47 -13.72 16.89 10.81
CA LEU A 47 -12.26 16.79 10.64
C LEU A 47 -11.75 15.37 10.88
N THR A 48 -12.27 14.67 11.87
CA THR A 48 -11.92 13.26 12.14
C THR A 48 -12.31 12.36 10.97
N ILE A 49 -13.46 12.59 10.36
CA ILE A 49 -13.91 11.85 9.17
C ILE A 49 -12.92 12.04 8.00
N VAL A 50 -12.51 13.27 7.73
CA VAL A 50 -11.57 13.51 6.61
C VAL A 50 -10.23 12.84 6.86
N THR A 51 -9.72 12.89 8.09
CA THR A 51 -8.49 12.18 8.46
C THR A 51 -8.65 10.67 8.29
N GLY A 52 -9.76 10.09 8.75
CA GLY A 52 -10.07 8.68 8.53
C GLY A 52 -10.14 8.32 7.04
N PHE A 53 -10.71 9.19 6.21
CA PHE A 53 -10.76 8.99 4.76
C PHE A 53 -9.37 9.08 4.10
N LEU A 54 -8.45 9.91 4.60
CA LEU A 54 -7.06 9.92 4.15
C LEU A 54 -6.45 8.52 4.26
N PHE A 55 -6.52 7.91 5.44
CA PHE A 55 -5.99 6.56 5.66
C PHE A 55 -6.71 5.50 4.82
N LEU A 56 -8.04 5.56 4.77
CA LEU A 56 -8.84 4.62 3.97
C LEU A 56 -8.51 4.70 2.48
N SER A 57 -8.28 5.89 1.95
CA SER A 57 -7.87 6.07 0.55
C SER A 57 -6.51 5.43 0.27
N GLN A 58 -5.55 5.55 1.19
CA GLN A 58 -4.23 4.91 1.04
C GLN A 58 -4.35 3.37 1.12
N ILE A 59 -5.13 2.85 2.06
CA ILE A 59 -5.42 1.40 2.15
C ILE A 59 -6.09 0.92 0.86
N THR A 60 -7.02 1.68 0.31
CA THR A 60 -7.69 1.35 -0.96
C THR A 60 -6.69 1.23 -2.12
N LEU A 61 -5.71 2.12 -2.21
CA LEU A 61 -4.66 2.06 -3.23
C LEU A 61 -3.74 0.84 -3.03
N ILE A 62 -3.41 0.50 -1.80
CA ILE A 62 -2.67 -0.72 -1.48
C ILE A 62 -3.48 -1.95 -1.92
N VAL A 63 -4.77 -2.05 -1.59
CA VAL A 63 -5.64 -3.16 -2.02
C VAL A 63 -5.76 -3.22 -3.54
N GLN A 64 -5.84 -2.08 -4.21
CA GLN A 64 -5.84 -2.03 -5.68
C GLN A 64 -4.54 -2.56 -6.30
N SER A 65 -3.39 -2.36 -5.67
CA SER A 65 -2.14 -2.93 -6.15
C SER A 65 -2.18 -4.46 -6.20
N PHE A 66 -2.91 -5.09 -5.27
CA PHE A 66 -3.12 -6.54 -5.28
C PHE A 66 -4.15 -7.00 -6.30
N THR A 67 -5.28 -6.29 -6.46
CA THR A 67 -6.46 -6.79 -7.18
C THR A 67 -6.47 -6.45 -8.66
N THR A 68 -5.84 -5.34 -9.06
CA THR A 68 -5.96 -4.84 -10.44
C THR A 68 -4.95 -5.45 -11.42
N THR A 69 -3.87 -6.06 -10.95
CA THR A 69 -2.78 -6.57 -11.81
C THR A 69 -3.29 -7.54 -12.87
N ARG A 70 -4.09 -8.53 -12.49
CA ARG A 70 -4.63 -9.54 -13.44
C ARG A 70 -5.57 -8.92 -14.47
N LYS A 71 -6.47 -8.03 -14.04
CA LYS A 71 -7.45 -7.37 -14.93
C LYS A 71 -6.72 -6.47 -15.94
N ALA A 72 -5.77 -5.68 -15.45
CA ALA A 72 -4.99 -4.77 -16.28
C ALA A 72 -4.08 -5.51 -17.28
N PHE A 73 -3.51 -6.64 -16.87
CA PHE A 73 -2.73 -7.49 -17.75
C PHE A 73 -3.58 -8.09 -18.87
N ASN A 74 -4.75 -8.62 -18.55
CA ASN A 74 -5.69 -9.16 -19.55
C ASN A 74 -6.15 -8.07 -20.53
N PHE A 75 -6.49 -6.89 -20.02
CA PHE A 75 -6.86 -5.74 -20.86
C PHE A 75 -5.72 -5.35 -21.83
N ALA A 76 -4.48 -5.31 -21.36
CA ALA A 76 -3.34 -4.99 -22.20
C ALA A 76 -3.13 -6.00 -23.33
N ILE A 77 -3.25 -7.30 -23.04
CA ILE A 77 -3.13 -8.35 -24.04
C ILE A 77 -4.21 -8.23 -25.10
N LEU A 78 -5.48 -8.07 -24.70
CA LEU A 78 -6.63 -7.98 -25.61
C LEU A 78 -6.52 -6.77 -26.55
N ASN A 79 -5.87 -5.68 -26.10
CA ASN A 79 -5.72 -4.46 -26.89
C ASN A 79 -4.33 -4.34 -27.57
N GLY A 80 -3.53 -5.40 -27.60
CA GLY A 80 -2.21 -5.39 -28.24
C GLY A 80 -1.22 -4.40 -27.61
N ILE A 81 -1.41 -4.01 -26.35
CA ILE A 81 -0.56 -3.04 -25.67
C ILE A 81 0.74 -3.73 -25.22
N PRO A 82 1.91 -3.16 -25.57
CA PRO A 82 3.18 -3.69 -25.11
C PRO A 82 3.23 -3.74 -23.58
N ARG A 83 3.76 -4.78 -23.07
CA ARG A 83 3.72 -5.16 -21.67
C ARG A 83 4.54 -4.27 -20.77
N LYS A 84 5.71 -3.81 -21.27
CA LYS A 84 6.50 -2.77 -20.59
C LYS A 84 5.66 -1.52 -20.34
N ILE A 85 4.85 -1.13 -21.34
CA ILE A 85 3.93 -0.01 -21.22
C ILE A 85 2.83 -0.31 -20.19
N SER A 86 2.27 -1.53 -20.20
CA SER A 86 1.26 -1.92 -19.21
C SER A 86 1.81 -1.89 -17.78
N PHE A 87 3.00 -2.43 -17.54
CA PHE A 87 3.63 -2.41 -16.23
C PHE A 87 3.96 -0.98 -15.79
N LEU A 88 4.59 -0.20 -16.66
CA LEU A 88 4.96 1.19 -16.35
C LEU A 88 3.74 2.05 -16.05
N THR A 89 2.66 1.93 -16.84
CA THR A 89 1.42 2.67 -16.56
C THR A 89 0.77 2.24 -15.26
N GLN A 90 0.94 0.98 -14.83
CA GLN A 90 0.45 0.52 -13.53
C GLN A 90 1.23 1.17 -12.38
N LEU A 91 2.55 1.20 -12.47
CA LEU A 91 3.38 1.89 -11.49
C LEU A 91 3.01 3.37 -11.40
N VAL A 92 3.11 4.06 -12.53
CA VAL A 92 2.86 5.51 -12.56
C VAL A 92 1.45 5.85 -12.08
N SER A 93 0.42 5.07 -12.46
CA SER A 93 -0.95 5.35 -12.04
C SER A 93 -1.17 5.17 -10.54
N LEU A 94 -0.59 4.15 -9.91
CA LEU A 94 -0.74 3.91 -8.48
C LEU A 94 0.03 4.94 -7.64
N PHE A 95 1.30 5.17 -7.96
CA PHE A 95 2.12 6.12 -7.22
C PHE A 95 1.62 7.57 -7.41
N SER A 96 1.24 7.97 -8.63
CA SER A 96 0.67 9.30 -8.86
C SER A 96 -0.68 9.48 -8.17
N SER A 97 -1.56 8.47 -8.19
CA SER A 97 -2.84 8.54 -7.47
C SER A 97 -2.63 8.64 -5.96
N GLN A 98 -1.63 7.95 -5.41
CA GLN A 98 -1.28 8.06 -4.00
C GLN A 98 -0.84 9.50 -3.66
N LEU A 99 0.07 10.06 -4.43
CA LEU A 99 0.53 11.44 -4.19
C LEU A 99 -0.59 12.47 -4.33
N VAL A 100 -1.47 12.31 -5.34
CA VAL A 100 -2.59 13.23 -5.57
C VAL A 100 -3.62 13.15 -4.44
N THR A 101 -4.04 11.94 -4.05
CA THR A 101 -4.97 11.78 -2.92
C THR A 101 -4.38 12.30 -1.62
N PHE A 102 -3.10 12.05 -1.39
CA PHE A 102 -2.39 12.57 -0.23
C PHE A 102 -2.33 14.10 -0.26
N ALA A 103 -1.93 14.70 -1.37
CA ALA A 103 -1.83 16.16 -1.51
C ALA A 103 -3.18 16.89 -1.33
N ILE A 104 -4.30 16.24 -1.68
CA ILE A 104 -5.65 16.82 -1.50
C ILE A 104 -6.11 16.69 -0.05
N LEU A 105 -5.94 15.51 0.56
CA LEU A 105 -6.54 15.21 1.86
C LEU A 105 -5.65 15.60 3.04
N TYR A 106 -4.34 15.61 2.85
CA TYR A 106 -3.37 15.90 3.91
C TYR A 106 -3.49 17.31 4.51
N PRO A 107 -3.65 18.41 3.73
CA PRO A 107 -3.83 19.74 4.30
C PRO A 107 -5.06 19.84 5.21
N ILE A 108 -6.12 19.11 4.89
CA ILE A 108 -7.34 19.07 5.70
C ILE A 108 -7.11 18.25 6.98
N ALA A 109 -6.39 17.13 6.86
CA ALA A 109 -6.07 16.26 8.00
C ALA A 109 -5.09 16.91 9.00
N ILE A 110 -4.24 17.85 8.55
CA ILE A 110 -3.30 18.59 9.43
C ILE A 110 -4.04 19.37 10.51
N HIS A 111 -5.20 19.94 10.20
CA HIS A 111 -5.99 20.68 11.18
C HIS A 111 -6.50 19.79 12.32
N ASN A 112 -6.51 18.48 12.11
CA ASN A 112 -6.95 17.51 13.08
C ASN A 112 -5.77 16.77 13.72
N GLN A 113 -5.09 17.41 14.68
CA GLN A 113 -3.86 16.89 15.30
C GLN A 113 -4.07 15.70 16.24
N ILE A 114 -5.31 15.25 16.44
CA ILE A 114 -5.63 14.18 17.38
C ILE A 114 -6.07 12.94 16.60
N PHE A 115 -5.19 11.95 16.51
CA PHE A 115 -5.53 10.64 15.99
C PHE A 115 -5.45 9.63 17.14
N ALA A 116 -6.61 9.08 17.54
CA ALA A 116 -6.74 8.04 18.57
C ALA A 116 -6.03 8.36 19.91
N GLY A 117 -6.07 9.60 20.36
CA GLY A 117 -5.40 10.02 21.61
C GLY A 117 -3.89 10.25 21.50
N ILE A 118 -3.29 9.91 20.36
CA ILE A 118 -1.87 10.15 20.09
C ILE A 118 -1.74 11.50 19.38
N LYS A 119 -1.05 12.45 20.00
CA LYS A 119 -0.69 13.72 19.34
C LYS A 119 0.42 13.48 18.35
N ILE A 120 0.09 13.09 17.12
CA ILE A 120 1.05 13.03 16.02
C ILE A 120 1.13 14.43 15.41
N ASN A 121 2.30 15.05 15.46
CA ASN A 121 2.51 16.31 14.76
C ASN A 121 2.65 16.05 13.26
N LEU A 122 1.52 16.00 12.54
CA LEU A 122 1.47 15.79 11.10
C LEU A 122 2.16 16.91 10.29
N LEU A 123 2.42 18.05 10.90
CA LEU A 123 3.19 19.15 10.28
C LEU A 123 4.67 18.84 10.13
N ASP A 124 5.20 17.82 10.81
CA ASP A 124 6.60 17.45 10.68
C ASP A 124 6.85 16.79 9.31
N PRO A 125 7.73 17.36 8.46
CA PRO A 125 8.00 16.82 7.13
C PRO A 125 8.56 15.41 7.14
N HIS A 126 9.25 15.00 8.21
CA HIS A 126 9.78 13.63 8.34
C HIS A 126 8.66 12.61 8.48
N ILE A 127 7.60 12.93 9.23
CA ILE A 127 6.41 12.06 9.35
C ILE A 127 5.70 11.95 8.01
N THR A 128 5.55 13.07 7.31
CA THR A 128 4.93 13.11 5.98
C THR A 128 5.65 12.21 4.99
N VAL A 129 6.97 12.36 4.90
CA VAL A 129 7.80 11.53 4.01
C VAL A 129 7.79 10.07 4.43
N ALA A 130 7.90 9.78 5.74
CA ALA A 130 7.82 8.41 6.25
C ALA A 130 6.50 7.73 5.86
N PHE A 131 5.37 8.44 6.00
CA PHE A 131 4.05 7.93 5.64
C PHE A 131 3.97 7.59 4.14
N ILE A 132 4.44 8.49 3.27
CA ILE A 132 4.48 8.26 1.82
C ILE A 132 5.33 7.03 1.49
N LEU A 133 6.52 6.91 2.08
CA LEU A 133 7.43 5.77 1.86
C LEU A 133 6.84 4.44 2.32
N VAL A 134 6.15 4.44 3.46
CA VAL A 134 5.45 3.24 3.96
C VAL A 134 4.37 2.80 2.98
N VAL A 135 3.52 3.72 2.50
CA VAL A 135 2.48 3.39 1.52
C VAL A 135 3.10 2.89 0.20
N TRP A 136 4.18 3.51 -0.27
CA TRP A 136 4.91 3.07 -1.47
C TRP A 136 5.48 1.66 -1.31
N THR A 137 6.02 1.34 -0.14
CA THR A 137 6.51 0.00 0.17
C THR A 137 5.37 -1.03 0.07
N PHE A 138 4.22 -0.75 0.66
CA PHE A 138 3.06 -1.66 0.57
C PHE A 138 2.50 -1.78 -0.84
N ILE A 139 2.45 -0.70 -1.62
CA ILE A 139 2.05 -0.74 -3.04
C ILE A 139 3.03 -1.62 -3.84
N ALA A 140 4.33 -1.45 -3.65
CA ALA A 140 5.36 -2.22 -4.34
C ALA A 140 5.26 -3.72 -4.00
N GLN A 141 5.11 -4.05 -2.72
CA GLN A 141 4.90 -5.43 -2.27
C GLN A 141 3.59 -6.01 -2.82
N GLY A 142 2.51 -5.24 -2.82
CA GLY A 142 1.23 -5.64 -3.39
C GLY A 142 1.34 -5.98 -4.87
N LEU A 143 2.05 -5.17 -5.64
CA LEU A 143 2.34 -5.44 -7.05
C LEU A 143 3.19 -6.70 -7.25
N ALA A 144 4.19 -6.93 -6.42
CA ALA A 144 5.03 -8.12 -6.49
C ALA A 144 4.22 -9.39 -6.21
N ILE A 145 3.48 -9.40 -5.09
CA ILE A 145 2.66 -10.54 -4.68
C ILE A 145 1.58 -10.82 -5.73
N SER A 146 0.85 -9.80 -6.20
CA SER A 146 -0.22 -10.00 -7.19
C SER A 146 0.32 -10.47 -8.53
N SER A 147 1.49 -10.00 -8.96
CA SER A 147 2.16 -10.47 -10.17
C SER A 147 2.60 -11.93 -10.02
N PHE A 148 3.16 -12.29 -8.87
CA PHE A 148 3.55 -13.65 -8.56
C PHE A 148 2.35 -14.61 -8.50
N LEU A 149 1.27 -14.23 -7.80
CA LEU A 149 0.03 -15.01 -7.74
C LEU A 149 -0.59 -15.22 -9.11
N THR A 150 -0.51 -14.22 -9.99
CA THR A 150 -1.04 -14.32 -11.36
C THR A 150 -0.18 -15.23 -12.23
N LEU A 151 1.13 -15.29 -12.02
CA LEU A 151 2.06 -16.14 -12.76
C LEU A 151 1.91 -17.63 -12.39
N PHE A 152 1.84 -17.94 -11.10
CA PHE A 152 1.86 -19.31 -10.58
C PHE A 152 0.47 -19.88 -10.28
N GLU A 153 -0.59 -19.07 -10.32
CA GLU A 153 -1.99 -19.44 -10.06
C GLU A 153 -2.18 -20.16 -8.71
N ARG A 154 -2.78 -21.39 -8.74
CA ARG A 154 -3.04 -22.15 -7.49
C ARG A 154 -1.76 -22.58 -6.75
N LYS A 155 -0.66 -22.82 -7.47
CA LYS A 155 0.61 -23.24 -6.88
C LYS A 155 1.32 -22.11 -6.14
N ALA A 156 0.97 -20.85 -6.45
CA ALA A 156 1.57 -19.69 -5.82
C ALA A 156 1.34 -19.65 -4.32
N TRP A 157 0.16 -20.03 -3.85
CA TRP A 157 -0.16 -20.04 -2.42
C TRP A 157 0.71 -21.01 -1.63
N VAL A 158 0.93 -22.20 -2.16
CA VAL A 158 1.80 -23.21 -1.52
C VAL A 158 3.22 -22.69 -1.45
N PHE A 159 3.72 -22.08 -2.55
CA PHE A 159 5.06 -21.51 -2.58
C PHE A 159 5.21 -20.34 -1.60
N LEU A 160 4.27 -19.40 -1.61
CA LEU A 160 4.29 -18.26 -0.68
C LEU A 160 4.22 -18.71 0.77
N PHE A 161 3.37 -19.69 1.08
CA PHE A 161 3.28 -20.25 2.42
C PHE A 161 4.59 -20.93 2.84
N THR A 162 5.20 -21.72 1.94
CA THR A 162 6.49 -22.36 2.21
C THR A 162 7.60 -21.35 2.43
N VAL A 163 7.69 -20.32 1.57
CA VAL A 163 8.66 -19.23 1.72
C VAL A 163 8.43 -18.47 3.03
N TRP A 164 7.16 -18.17 3.35
CA TRP A 164 6.82 -17.53 4.62
C TRP A 164 7.23 -18.36 5.83
N LEU A 165 6.99 -19.68 5.82
CA LEU A 165 7.44 -20.59 6.89
C LEU A 165 8.97 -20.59 7.03
N ILE A 166 9.70 -20.64 5.91
CA ILE A 166 11.16 -20.60 5.93
C ILE A 166 11.65 -19.28 6.53
N ILE A 167 11.10 -18.16 6.07
CA ILE A 167 11.47 -16.83 6.59
C ILE A 167 11.12 -16.70 8.07
N ALA A 168 9.92 -17.16 8.49
CA ALA A 168 9.50 -17.13 9.88
C ALA A 168 10.44 -17.95 10.76
N THR A 169 10.82 -19.17 10.31
CA THR A 169 11.75 -20.04 11.03
C THR A 169 13.16 -19.43 11.14
N ILE A 170 13.66 -18.83 10.04
CA ILE A 170 14.96 -18.13 10.05
C ILE A 170 14.90 -16.91 10.98
N TYR A 171 13.82 -16.14 10.89
CA TYR A 171 13.63 -14.96 11.73
C TYR A 171 13.62 -15.35 13.21
N GLU A 172 12.80 -16.31 13.59
CA GLU A 172 12.67 -16.77 14.97
C GLU A 172 13.97 -17.38 15.50
N ARG A 173 14.68 -18.17 14.69
CA ARG A 173 15.87 -18.89 15.13
C ARG A 173 17.15 -18.05 15.15
N TYR A 174 17.30 -17.11 14.23
CA TYR A 174 18.56 -16.39 14.04
C TYR A 174 18.44 -14.89 14.31
N ILE A 175 17.35 -14.28 13.94
CA ILE A 175 17.18 -12.82 14.00
C ILE A 175 16.66 -12.41 15.38
N THR A 176 15.65 -13.07 15.90
CA THR A 176 15.07 -12.77 17.22
C THR A 176 16.12 -12.80 18.34
N PRO A 177 16.99 -13.84 18.48
CA PRO A 177 18.00 -13.83 19.52
C PRO A 177 19.04 -12.73 19.39
N VAL A 178 19.35 -12.31 18.16
CA VAL A 178 20.27 -11.18 17.92
C VAL A 178 19.60 -9.86 18.31
N ILE A 179 18.37 -9.64 17.92
CA ILE A 179 17.60 -8.44 18.29
C ILE A 179 17.43 -8.38 19.82
N THR A 180 17.05 -9.46 20.46
CA THR A 180 16.84 -9.53 21.92
C THR A 180 18.14 -9.28 22.70
N ARG A 181 19.29 -9.68 22.13
CA ARG A 181 20.61 -9.36 22.73
C ARG A 181 21.03 -7.90 22.52
N MET A 182 20.69 -7.33 21.38
CA MET A 182 21.02 -5.92 21.06
C MET A 182 20.08 -4.93 21.75
N ILE A 183 18.83 -5.31 21.96
CA ILE A 183 17.78 -4.49 22.59
C ILE A 183 17.04 -5.40 23.58
N PRO A 184 17.56 -5.56 24.83
CA PRO A 184 17.00 -6.49 25.82
C PRO A 184 15.50 -6.26 26.10
N ASP A 185 15.06 -5.00 26.05
CA ASP A 185 13.69 -4.58 26.34
C ASP A 185 12.87 -4.29 25.09
N TRP A 186 13.25 -4.84 23.93
CA TRP A 186 12.58 -4.55 22.65
C TRP A 186 11.07 -4.84 22.70
N THR A 187 10.63 -5.94 23.32
CA THR A 187 9.21 -6.27 23.48
C THR A 187 8.52 -5.32 24.42
N ASP A 188 9.15 -4.94 25.53
CA ASP A 188 8.63 -3.95 26.48
C ASP A 188 8.69 -2.54 25.87
N TYR A 189 9.72 -2.25 25.08
CA TYR A 189 9.84 -0.97 24.37
C TYR A 189 8.73 -0.79 23.34
N PHE A 190 8.34 -1.84 22.62
CA PHE A 190 7.30 -1.75 21.60
C PHE A 190 5.88 -1.79 22.17
N PHE A 191 5.64 -2.52 23.25
CA PHE A 191 4.29 -2.71 23.78
C PHE A 191 3.97 -1.85 25.03
N VAL A 192 4.94 -1.54 25.85
CA VAL A 192 4.72 -0.79 27.12
C VAL A 192 4.95 0.71 26.97
N ASN A 193 5.85 1.16 26.07
CA ASN A 193 6.23 2.56 25.92
C ASN A 193 5.61 3.28 24.71
N PHE A 194 4.58 2.73 24.07
CA PHE A 194 3.91 3.40 22.97
C PHE A 194 3.35 4.80 23.36
N GLU A 195 3.03 5.02 24.62
CA GLU A 195 2.60 6.31 25.13
C GLU A 195 3.76 7.32 25.38
N GLN A 196 4.99 6.84 25.56
CA GLN A 196 6.15 7.68 25.91
C GLN A 196 7.16 7.87 24.77
N VAL A 197 7.16 7.00 23.74
CA VAL A 197 8.06 7.16 22.60
C VAL A 197 7.58 8.36 21.77
N ASN A 198 8.39 9.40 21.75
CA ASN A 198 8.17 10.51 20.82
C ASN A 198 8.46 10.00 19.40
N VAL A 199 7.41 9.49 18.72
CA VAL A 199 7.49 8.91 17.37
C VAL A 199 8.19 9.86 16.40
N VAL A 200 8.04 11.17 16.60
CA VAL A 200 8.70 12.21 15.80
C VAL A 200 10.21 12.13 15.95
N SER A 201 10.73 12.03 17.19
CA SER A 201 12.16 11.95 17.44
C SER A 201 12.76 10.65 16.92
N ALA A 202 12.06 9.53 17.07
CA ALA A 202 12.49 8.24 16.54
C ALA A 202 12.59 8.25 15.00
N ILE A 203 11.60 8.84 14.31
CA ILE A 203 11.65 9.01 12.86
C ILE A 203 12.80 9.92 12.44
N LYS A 204 13.02 11.06 13.11
CA LYS A 204 14.14 11.95 12.81
C LYS A 204 15.51 11.27 12.97
N ILE A 205 15.68 10.47 14.00
CA ILE A 205 16.90 9.68 14.20
C ILE A 205 17.08 8.67 13.08
N ALA A 206 16.01 7.95 12.70
CA ALA A 206 16.03 6.98 11.60
C ALA A 206 16.41 7.64 10.27
N PHE A 207 15.86 8.81 9.94
CA PHE A 207 16.15 9.54 8.70
C PHE A 207 17.62 9.98 8.59
N ASN A 208 18.31 10.17 9.69
CA ASN A 208 19.73 10.51 9.70
C ASN A 208 20.65 9.29 9.52
N GLN A 209 20.08 8.06 9.52
CA GLN A 209 20.87 6.84 9.34
C GLN A 209 20.86 6.37 7.87
N PRO A 210 22.04 6.16 7.24
CA PRO A 210 22.11 5.64 5.87
C PRO A 210 21.42 4.28 5.71
N THR A 211 21.46 3.45 6.73
CA THR A 211 20.83 2.12 6.77
C THR A 211 19.31 2.19 6.60
N PHE A 212 18.67 3.22 7.12
CA PHE A 212 17.24 3.46 6.93
C PHE A 212 16.91 3.66 5.44
N TRP A 213 17.65 4.50 4.74
CA TRP A 213 17.42 4.79 3.33
C TRP A 213 17.70 3.57 2.45
N ILE A 214 18.79 2.84 2.73
CA ILE A 214 19.14 1.62 1.99
C ILE A 214 18.01 0.58 2.18
N SER A 215 17.56 0.34 3.40
CA SER A 215 16.50 -0.64 3.68
C SER A 215 15.17 -0.22 3.05
N THR A 216 14.79 1.06 3.14
CA THR A 216 13.54 1.58 2.56
C THR A 216 13.56 1.52 1.04
N LEU A 217 14.65 1.96 0.39
CA LEU A 217 14.79 1.87 -1.06
C LEU A 217 14.80 0.41 -1.53
N THR A 218 15.48 -0.48 -0.82
CA THR A 218 15.49 -1.91 -1.14
C THR A 218 14.09 -2.52 -1.00
N SER A 219 13.33 -2.15 0.04
CA SER A 219 11.97 -2.64 0.26
C SER A 219 10.94 -2.14 -0.77
N ILE A 220 11.26 -1.10 -1.53
CA ILE A 220 10.46 -0.61 -2.66
C ILE A 220 10.97 -1.20 -3.98
N VAL A 221 12.27 -1.11 -4.25
CA VAL A 221 12.86 -1.46 -5.54
C VAL A 221 12.86 -2.98 -5.78
N ALA A 222 13.24 -3.78 -4.79
CA ALA A 222 13.30 -5.23 -4.96
C ALA A 222 11.92 -5.84 -5.30
N PRO A 223 10.80 -5.51 -4.63
CA PRO A 223 9.48 -5.97 -5.04
C PRO A 223 9.08 -5.51 -6.44
N LEU A 224 9.43 -4.28 -6.85
CA LEU A 224 9.13 -3.79 -8.20
C LEU A 224 9.89 -4.56 -9.28
N ILE A 225 11.14 -4.92 -9.03
CA ILE A 225 11.93 -5.78 -9.92
C ILE A 225 11.26 -7.16 -10.02
N ILE A 226 10.89 -7.77 -8.89
CA ILE A 226 10.19 -9.05 -8.85
C ILE A 226 8.87 -8.97 -9.64
N ALA A 227 8.08 -7.92 -9.44
CA ALA A 227 6.84 -7.70 -10.17
C ALA A 227 7.09 -7.62 -11.69
N GLY A 228 8.11 -6.87 -12.10
CA GLY A 228 8.51 -6.75 -13.52
C GLY A 228 8.92 -8.07 -14.13
N ILE A 229 9.76 -8.85 -13.44
CA ILE A 229 10.17 -10.19 -13.84
C ILE A 229 8.96 -11.12 -13.96
N CYS A 230 8.10 -11.18 -12.94
CA CYS A 230 6.89 -11.99 -12.96
C CYS A 230 5.98 -11.62 -14.13
N GLN A 231 5.76 -10.33 -14.39
CA GLN A 231 4.94 -9.88 -15.52
C GLN A 231 5.61 -10.19 -16.88
N HIS A 232 6.92 -10.18 -16.95
CA HIS A 232 7.65 -10.62 -18.15
C HIS A 232 7.39 -12.11 -18.42
N PHE A 233 7.49 -12.99 -17.44
CA PHE A 233 7.28 -14.43 -17.58
C PHE A 233 5.81 -14.85 -17.77
N MET A 234 4.83 -14.11 -17.26
CA MET A 234 3.40 -14.37 -17.48
C MET A 234 3.06 -14.51 -18.97
N GLN A 235 3.86 -13.94 -19.80
CA GLN A 235 3.60 -13.76 -21.21
C GLN A 235 3.82 -15.02 -22.02
N THR A 236 4.93 -15.68 -21.77
CA THR A 236 5.32 -16.89 -22.50
C THR A 236 4.36 -18.04 -22.26
N ARG A 237 3.84 -18.16 -21.04
CA ARG A 237 2.90 -19.24 -20.70
C ARG A 237 1.50 -19.11 -21.32
N ARG A 238 0.94 -17.90 -21.45
CA ARG A 238 -0.43 -17.71 -21.95
C ARG A 238 -0.53 -17.77 -23.47
N ILE A 239 0.49 -17.38 -24.20
CA ILE A 239 0.51 -17.54 -25.67
C ILE A 239 0.48 -19.01 -26.04
N THR A 240 1.26 -19.85 -25.36
CA THR A 240 1.25 -21.31 -25.61
C THR A 240 -0.08 -21.97 -25.22
N PHE A 241 -0.81 -21.47 -24.23
CA PHE A 241 -2.12 -22.01 -23.84
C PHE A 241 -3.24 -21.58 -24.81
N SER A 242 -3.18 -20.36 -25.34
CA SER A 242 -4.14 -19.83 -26.32
C SER A 242 -4.02 -20.58 -27.65
N LEU A 243 -2.82 -20.82 -28.15
CA LEU A 243 -2.58 -21.59 -29.37
C LEU A 243 -3.05 -23.03 -29.25
N LYS A 244 -2.91 -23.69 -28.10
CA LYS A 244 -3.44 -25.04 -27.88
C LYS A 244 -4.99 -25.10 -27.85
N LYS A 245 -5.66 -24.00 -27.54
CA LYS A 245 -7.13 -23.93 -27.52
C LYS A 245 -7.73 -23.68 -28.90
N PHE A 246 -6.96 -23.10 -29.82
CA PHE A 246 -7.36 -22.90 -31.22
C PHE A 246 -6.95 -24.07 -32.14
N ALA A 247 -6.08 -24.98 -31.67
CA ALA A 247 -5.64 -26.15 -32.42
C ALA A 247 -6.46 -27.43 -32.12
N ARG A 248 -7.57 -27.29 -31.41
CA ARG A 248 -8.59 -28.32 -31.20
C ARG A 248 -9.91 -27.83 -31.77
#